data_f97897fe1a68043b4e8d3263a898b883
#
_entry.id   f97897fe1a68043b4e8d3263a898b883
#
_cell.length_a   1.000
_cell.length_b   1.000
_cell.length_c   1.000
_cell.angle_alpha   90.00
_cell.angle_beta   90.00
_cell.angle_gamma   90.00
#
_symmetry.space_group_name_H-M   'P 1'
#
loop_
_entity.id
_entity.type
_entity.pdbx_description
1 polymer ?
#
loop_
_entity_poly.entity_id
_entity_poly.type
_entity_poly.pdbx_seq_one_letter_code
_entity_poly.pdbx_strand_id
1 'polypeptide(L)'
;MYPCLNEGENYKFTLVSSGNIVGMFADENYVYVITGEGQNHRMDKDFSMNSQERLIALGATSQGGSLLLPGERYDAEKYMTTGLTEQIRARSAAFDSENGRFYVASSEGTFATLDLNLQVVTERSRQLPSTPASGAMAFHPESGTVYIAYDNVSTVSAFDAESGNLRYQAETAFYISGMVVPAHGDRLLVICSGNDKDNPDYKELLSVDVGTLGNKDALTAGGTALIVLAAVFLIVALFAALCAFRKNFIVKFRKTVLGMLRNWVTYLIILGSLALLILFCYYPGISSMVLSFFDYTRENPTMHFNNFENYIKIFTNEANLIAFRNMLVFLLADIVTALLPPIIFALCLAFMRSKRYSTFARVMLFLPTVLPGIANLLIWKDGIYGAEGVLNLLIRVLSGQSVEEYVPILFLQDHAMPSLIMMGFPFVGSYLVFYGALMNVPSSYYEAAELDGCPLFKRLGMIDLPMISSQIKYVFVLSFIQSVQNFGRVLMTTGGSITTGTQIPILLMYNNLMDGNYGLSSAYATLMFLILIVVTVLNMKIQTEDWEV
;
A
#
# COMPACT_ATOMS: atom_id res chain seq x y z
N MET A 1 -8.47 21.15 30.85
CA MET A 1 -8.28 22.20 31.87
C MET A 1 -8.98 23.45 31.34
N TYR A 2 -10.22 23.65 31.63
CA TYR A 2 -10.96 24.87 31.29
C TYR A 2 -10.67 25.89 32.37
N PRO A 3 -10.21 27.10 32.05
CA PRO A 3 -10.04 28.14 33.02
C PRO A 3 -11.41 28.77 33.31
N CYS A 4 -12.06 28.34 34.40
CA CYS A 4 -12.96 29.24 35.09
C CYS A 4 -12.10 30.20 35.88
N LEU A 5 -11.46 31.13 35.21
CA LEU A 5 -10.68 32.20 35.84
C LEU A 5 -11.38 33.52 35.58
N ASN A 6 -11.98 34.06 36.59
CA ASN A 6 -12.09 35.51 36.69
C ASN A 6 -10.68 36.06 36.80
N GLU A 7 -10.34 37.01 35.96
CA GLU A 7 -9.03 37.66 35.92
C GLU A 7 -8.66 38.18 37.32
N GLY A 8 -7.66 37.57 37.93
CA GLY A 8 -6.99 38.10 39.12
C GLY A 8 -6.68 37.19 40.28
N GLU A 9 -7.24 35.98 40.35
CA GLU A 9 -7.01 35.12 41.53
C GLU A 9 -6.58 33.70 41.09
N ASN A 10 -5.38 33.30 41.50
CA ASN A 10 -4.85 31.95 41.30
C ASN A 10 -5.36 31.01 42.38
N TYR A 11 -6.40 30.23 42.12
CA TYR A 11 -6.85 29.16 42.99
C TYR A 11 -6.18 27.84 42.62
N LYS A 12 -5.51 27.23 43.61
CA LYS A 12 -4.94 25.90 43.47
C LYS A 12 -5.89 24.90 44.13
N PHE A 13 -6.61 24.15 43.32
CA PHE A 13 -7.45 23.05 43.78
C PHE A 13 -6.63 21.76 43.85
N THR A 14 -6.65 21.09 44.96
CA THR A 14 -6.15 19.73 45.10
C THR A 14 -7.34 18.82 45.30
N LEU A 15 -7.72 18.09 44.26
CA LEU A 15 -8.77 17.08 44.37
C LEU A 15 -8.13 15.82 44.98
N VAL A 16 -8.57 15.47 46.17
CA VAL A 16 -8.18 14.22 46.83
C VAL A 16 -9.35 13.24 46.68
N SER A 17 -9.34 12.49 45.58
CA SER A 17 -10.26 11.36 45.41
C SER A 17 -9.51 10.06 45.67
N SER A 18 -10.18 9.08 46.26
CA SER A 18 -9.63 7.74 46.46
C SER A 18 -9.55 6.93 45.16
N GLY A 19 -10.05 7.47 44.03
CA GLY A 19 -10.06 6.80 42.74
C GLY A 19 -9.53 7.68 41.61
N ASN A 20 -9.11 7.05 40.52
CA ASN A 20 -8.68 7.75 39.30
C ASN A 20 -9.83 8.55 38.70
N ILE A 21 -9.64 9.86 38.50
CA ILE A 21 -10.61 10.70 37.81
C ILE A 21 -10.52 10.37 36.32
N VAL A 22 -11.65 9.99 35.76
CA VAL A 22 -11.79 9.64 34.32
C VAL A 22 -12.23 10.84 33.49
N GLY A 23 -13.09 11.70 34.06
CA GLY A 23 -13.53 12.92 33.41
C GLY A 23 -14.08 13.95 34.42
N MET A 24 -13.87 15.22 34.10
CA MET A 24 -14.52 16.34 34.78
C MET A 24 -15.29 17.16 33.77
N PHE A 25 -16.56 17.39 34.04
CA PHE A 25 -17.48 18.09 33.15
C PHE A 25 -18.22 19.17 33.93
N ALA A 26 -18.66 20.21 33.26
CA ALA A 26 -19.43 21.28 33.89
C ALA A 26 -20.58 21.71 32.99
N ASP A 27 -21.76 21.93 33.58
CA ASP A 27 -22.87 22.68 32.98
C ASP A 27 -22.96 24.08 33.58
N GLU A 28 -24.05 24.77 33.36
CA GLU A 28 -24.24 26.13 33.92
C GLU A 28 -24.25 26.16 35.48
N ASN A 29 -24.73 25.12 36.13
CA ASN A 29 -25.00 25.10 37.57
C ASN A 29 -24.08 24.14 38.35
N TYR A 30 -23.60 23.08 37.73
CA TYR A 30 -22.91 22.00 38.41
C TYR A 30 -21.57 21.62 37.78
N VAL A 31 -20.69 21.04 38.60
CA VAL A 31 -19.49 20.33 38.17
C VAL A 31 -19.67 18.85 38.46
N TYR A 32 -19.40 18.03 37.50
CA TYR A 32 -19.53 16.58 37.56
C TYR A 32 -18.14 15.94 37.48
N VAL A 33 -17.89 14.99 38.37
CA VAL A 33 -16.65 14.22 38.42
C VAL A 33 -16.99 12.75 38.25
N ILE A 34 -16.48 12.15 37.17
CA ILE A 34 -16.64 10.72 36.91
C ILE A 34 -15.35 10.01 37.32
N THR A 35 -15.47 8.97 38.14
CA THR A 35 -14.32 8.22 38.66
C THR A 35 -14.28 6.79 38.18
N GLY A 36 -13.06 6.23 38.09
CA GLY A 36 -12.83 4.85 37.66
C GLY A 36 -13.33 3.78 38.65
N GLU A 37 -13.66 4.17 39.87
CA GLU A 37 -14.20 3.27 40.90
C GLU A 37 -15.73 3.24 40.94
N GLY A 38 -16.40 4.02 40.05
CA GLY A 38 -17.86 4.08 39.98
C GLY A 38 -18.50 5.03 40.99
N GLN A 39 -17.71 5.74 41.78
CA GLN A 39 -18.18 6.81 42.66
C GLN A 39 -18.15 8.13 41.89
N ASN A 40 -19.28 8.51 41.32
CA ASN A 40 -19.41 9.74 40.56
C ASN A 40 -20.01 10.84 41.45
N HIS A 41 -19.53 12.06 41.26
CA HIS A 41 -19.88 13.18 42.11
C HIS A 41 -20.43 14.36 41.31
N ARG A 42 -21.48 14.98 41.78
CA ARG A 42 -22.05 16.22 41.27
C ARG A 42 -21.94 17.31 42.32
N MET A 43 -21.42 18.45 41.95
CA MET A 43 -21.19 19.59 42.83
C MET A 43 -21.82 20.85 42.26
N ASP A 44 -22.32 21.70 43.14
CA ASP A 44 -22.82 23.02 42.79
C ASP A 44 -21.68 23.93 42.36
N LYS A 45 -21.85 24.62 41.24
CA LYS A 45 -20.84 25.51 40.64
C LYS A 45 -20.76 26.86 41.36
N ASP A 46 -21.76 27.22 42.14
CA ASP A 46 -21.79 28.49 42.85
C ASP A 46 -20.88 28.45 44.09
N PHE A 47 -19.58 28.50 43.82
CA PHE A 47 -18.54 28.62 44.83
C PHE A 47 -18.51 30.06 45.37
N SER A 48 -19.39 30.39 46.34
CA SER A 48 -19.11 31.58 47.11
C SER A 48 -17.91 31.30 48.02
N MET A 49 -16.89 32.13 47.92
CA MET A 49 -15.59 31.95 48.59
C MET A 49 -15.67 31.83 50.13
N ASN A 50 -16.81 32.05 50.71
CA ASN A 50 -17.02 31.99 52.15
C ASN A 50 -17.44 30.63 52.70
N SER A 51 -17.57 29.61 51.88
CA SER A 51 -17.90 28.28 52.35
C SER A 51 -16.72 27.30 52.15
N GLN A 52 -15.77 27.33 53.08
CA GLN A 52 -14.78 26.26 53.26
C GLN A 52 -15.42 24.85 53.28
N GLU A 53 -16.65 24.76 53.69
CA GLU A 53 -17.48 23.54 53.68
C GLU A 53 -17.67 22.92 52.30
N ARG A 54 -17.78 23.72 51.21
CA ARG A 54 -17.95 23.23 49.84
C ARG A 54 -16.67 22.69 49.21
N LEU A 55 -15.53 23.23 49.58
CA LEU A 55 -14.22 22.72 49.19
C LEU A 55 -13.90 21.37 49.84
N ILE A 56 -14.41 21.14 51.01
CA ILE A 56 -14.26 19.90 51.78
C ILE A 56 -15.11 18.78 51.16
N ALA A 57 -16.28 19.12 50.60
CA ALA A 57 -17.15 18.17 49.90
C ALA A 57 -16.50 17.54 48.64
N LEU A 58 -15.58 18.22 48.04
CA LEU A 58 -14.84 17.72 46.88
C LEU A 58 -13.83 16.61 47.16
N GLY A 59 -13.42 16.44 48.39
CA GLY A 59 -12.26 15.63 48.72
C GLY A 59 -12.49 14.43 49.61
N ALA A 60 -13.67 14.25 50.15
CA ALA A 60 -13.83 13.31 51.22
C ALA A 60 -14.64 12.10 50.83
N THR A 61 -14.00 11.14 50.27
CA THR A 61 -14.42 9.75 50.39
C THR A 61 -13.36 8.99 51.16
N SER A 62 -13.74 8.52 52.31
CA SER A 62 -13.21 7.42 53.10
C SER A 62 -11.76 7.04 52.90
N GLN A 63 -10.99 7.20 53.90
CA GLN A 63 -9.67 6.65 54.16
C GLN A 63 -8.48 7.44 53.67
N GLY A 64 -8.08 8.41 54.41
CA GLY A 64 -6.68 8.71 54.59
C GLY A 64 -6.12 10.02 54.08
N GLY A 65 -6.94 10.98 53.73
CA GLY A 65 -6.44 12.30 53.33
C GLY A 65 -7.45 13.39 53.63
N SER A 66 -7.66 13.70 54.89
CA SER A 66 -8.62 14.71 55.27
C SER A 66 -7.99 16.10 55.23
N LEU A 67 -8.49 16.95 54.38
CA LEU A 67 -8.37 18.40 54.52
C LEU A 67 -9.43 18.89 55.50
N LEU A 68 -9.48 18.33 56.68
CA LEU A 68 -10.32 18.81 57.75
C LEU A 68 -9.55 19.89 58.52
N LEU A 69 -10.13 21.05 58.64
CA LEU A 69 -9.69 22.02 59.64
C LEU A 69 -9.89 21.41 61.04
N PRO A 70 -9.00 21.67 61.99
CA PRO A 70 -9.10 21.10 63.32
C PRO A 70 -10.43 21.52 64.00
N GLY A 71 -11.33 20.54 64.18
CA GLY A 71 -12.60 20.75 64.88
C GLY A 71 -13.88 20.58 64.08
N GLU A 72 -13.81 20.42 62.74
CA GLU A 72 -15.02 20.24 61.91
C GLU A 72 -15.20 18.75 61.50
N ARG A 73 -16.44 18.27 61.67
CA ARG A 73 -16.87 16.99 61.12
C ARG A 73 -17.45 17.20 59.74
N TYR A 74 -16.91 16.48 58.79
CA TYR A 74 -17.40 16.43 57.42
C TYR A 74 -18.75 15.69 57.35
N ASP A 75 -19.75 16.33 56.77
CA ASP A 75 -21.06 15.73 56.49
C ASP A 75 -21.24 15.57 54.96
N ALA A 76 -20.79 14.42 54.43
CA ALA A 76 -20.82 14.11 53.03
C ALA A 76 -22.23 14.07 52.43
N GLU A 77 -23.24 13.69 53.25
CA GLU A 77 -24.62 13.54 52.79
C GLU A 77 -25.29 14.88 52.47
N LYS A 78 -24.80 15.96 53.06
CA LYS A 78 -25.39 17.29 52.91
C LYS A 78 -25.01 18.00 51.63
N TYR A 79 -23.85 17.70 51.06
CA TYR A 79 -23.24 18.47 49.94
C TYR A 79 -22.95 17.68 48.68
N MET A 80 -23.07 16.35 48.69
CA MET A 80 -22.81 15.49 47.56
C MET A 80 -24.01 14.60 47.23
N THR A 81 -24.45 14.68 45.97
CA THR A 81 -25.32 13.64 45.43
C THR A 81 -24.40 12.58 44.80
N THR A 82 -24.30 11.43 45.46
CA THR A 82 -23.52 10.29 44.95
C THR A 82 -24.45 9.43 44.12
N GLY A 83 -24.23 9.43 42.80
CA GLY A 83 -24.85 8.44 41.93
C GLY A 83 -24.05 7.16 42.06
N LEU A 84 -24.57 6.17 42.80
CA LEU A 84 -23.96 4.86 42.88
C LEU A 84 -24.20 4.11 41.56
N THR A 85 -23.24 4.17 40.69
CA THR A 85 -23.13 3.22 39.56
C THR A 85 -22.23 2.07 40.01
N GLU A 86 -22.64 1.29 40.98
CA GLU A 86 -21.89 0.16 41.53
C GLU A 86 -21.51 -0.88 40.44
N GLN A 87 -22.11 -0.78 39.27
CA GLN A 87 -21.92 -1.72 38.15
C GLN A 87 -21.01 -1.22 37.03
N ILE A 88 -20.61 0.05 37.01
CA ILE A 88 -19.83 0.59 35.90
C ILE A 88 -18.58 1.29 36.41
N ARG A 89 -17.42 0.58 36.27
CA ARG A 89 -16.09 1.16 36.49
C ARG A 89 -15.67 1.93 35.25
N ALA A 90 -15.88 3.25 35.28
CA ALA A 90 -15.57 4.11 34.14
C ALA A 90 -14.08 4.10 33.82
N ARG A 91 -13.75 4.06 32.54
CA ARG A 91 -12.39 4.21 32.02
C ARG A 91 -12.24 5.42 31.09
N SER A 92 -13.30 5.77 30.42
CA SER A 92 -13.43 7.00 29.67
C SER A 92 -14.85 7.53 29.73
N ALA A 93 -15.00 8.85 29.58
CA ALA A 93 -16.29 9.52 29.66
C ALA A 93 -16.35 10.72 28.70
N ALA A 94 -17.56 11.04 28.23
CA ALA A 94 -17.86 12.24 27.46
C ALA A 94 -19.19 12.83 27.93
N PHE A 95 -19.38 14.14 27.76
CA PHE A 95 -20.55 14.86 28.20
C PHE A 95 -21.26 15.58 27.06
N ASP A 96 -22.57 15.41 27.04
CA ASP A 96 -23.50 16.13 26.18
C ASP A 96 -24.21 17.21 27.01
N SER A 97 -23.73 18.45 26.86
CA SER A 97 -24.27 19.58 27.62
C SER A 97 -25.67 20.01 27.16
N GLU A 98 -26.04 19.74 25.90
CA GLU A 98 -27.35 20.13 25.37
C GLU A 98 -28.48 19.22 25.88
N ASN A 99 -28.21 17.91 25.94
CA ASN A 99 -29.20 16.92 26.38
C ASN A 99 -29.00 16.48 27.84
N GLY A 100 -28.01 17.03 28.53
CA GLY A 100 -27.72 16.72 29.92
C GLY A 100 -27.43 15.24 30.19
N ARG A 101 -26.52 14.64 29.39
CA ARG A 101 -26.19 13.21 29.43
C ARG A 101 -24.70 12.98 29.47
N PHE A 102 -24.30 11.94 30.22
CA PHE A 102 -22.93 11.46 30.23
C PHE A 102 -22.87 10.12 29.51
N TYR A 103 -21.88 9.98 28.67
CA TYR A 103 -21.53 8.73 28.03
C TYR A 103 -20.31 8.18 28.75
N VAL A 104 -20.36 6.91 29.14
CA VAL A 104 -19.30 6.28 29.91
C VAL A 104 -18.96 4.94 29.29
N ALA A 105 -17.66 4.70 29.13
CA ALA A 105 -17.16 3.41 28.74
C ALA A 105 -16.41 2.76 29.90
N SER A 106 -16.82 1.54 30.30
CA SER A 106 -16.26 0.84 31.44
C SER A 106 -15.02 0.03 31.11
N SER A 107 -14.20 -0.28 32.12
CA SER A 107 -13.07 -1.19 31.99
C SER A 107 -13.48 -2.63 31.64
N GLU A 108 -14.72 -2.99 31.90
CA GLU A 108 -15.30 -4.31 31.59
C GLU A 108 -15.87 -4.38 30.15
N GLY A 109 -15.71 -3.32 29.39
CA GLY A 109 -16.16 -3.28 27.98
C GLY A 109 -17.64 -2.94 27.83
N THR A 110 -18.24 -2.19 28.75
CA THR A 110 -19.64 -1.74 28.63
C THR A 110 -19.69 -0.25 28.31
N PHE A 111 -20.44 0.12 27.28
CA PHE A 111 -20.85 1.50 27.01
C PHE A 111 -22.19 1.76 27.66
N ALA A 112 -22.29 2.83 28.43
CA ALA A 112 -23.51 3.22 29.13
C ALA A 112 -23.76 4.72 29.02
N THR A 113 -25.02 5.11 29.12
CA THR A 113 -25.45 6.50 29.20
C THR A 113 -25.97 6.78 30.64
N LEU A 114 -25.49 7.88 31.22
CA LEU A 114 -25.99 8.36 32.53
C LEU A 114 -26.80 9.63 32.32
N ASP A 115 -27.78 9.86 33.22
CA ASP A 115 -28.52 11.12 33.32
C ASP A 115 -27.77 12.16 34.19
N LEU A 116 -28.33 13.35 34.35
CA LEU A 116 -27.77 14.41 35.22
C LEU A 116 -27.76 14.03 36.72
N ASN A 117 -28.50 13.01 37.12
CA ASN A 117 -28.45 12.44 38.45
C ASN A 117 -27.43 11.31 38.57
N LEU A 118 -26.64 11.10 37.52
CA LEU A 118 -25.62 10.05 37.42
C LEU A 118 -26.19 8.62 37.51
N GLN A 119 -27.47 8.46 37.14
CA GLN A 119 -28.12 7.15 37.07
C GLN A 119 -28.00 6.56 35.67
N VAL A 120 -27.81 5.22 35.60
CA VAL A 120 -27.66 4.52 34.33
C VAL A 120 -28.99 4.44 33.59
N VAL A 121 -28.99 4.88 32.33
CA VAL A 121 -30.10 4.67 31.41
C VAL A 121 -29.93 3.31 30.74
N THR A 122 -30.50 2.26 31.32
CA THR A 122 -30.28 0.86 30.96
C THR A 122 -30.62 0.52 29.51
N GLU A 123 -31.60 1.19 28.91
CA GLU A 123 -32.01 0.99 27.51
C GLU A 123 -30.92 1.35 26.50
N ARG A 124 -29.90 2.10 26.93
CA ARG A 124 -28.80 2.62 26.10
C ARG A 124 -27.46 1.96 26.40
N SER A 125 -27.45 0.90 27.18
CA SER A 125 -26.23 0.18 27.49
C SER A 125 -25.91 -0.85 26.40
N ARG A 126 -24.64 -0.92 25.96
CA ARG A 126 -24.17 -1.83 24.93
C ARG A 126 -22.81 -2.42 25.29
N GLN A 127 -22.54 -3.60 24.75
CA GLN A 127 -21.21 -4.21 24.88
C GLN A 127 -20.25 -3.63 23.85
N LEU A 128 -19.06 -3.28 24.30
CA LEU A 128 -17.98 -2.77 23.45
C LEU A 128 -17.17 -3.91 22.85
N PRO A 129 -16.58 -3.71 21.67
CA PRO A 129 -15.76 -4.73 21.00
C PRO A 129 -14.41 -4.97 21.68
N SER A 130 -13.89 -4.03 22.45
CA SER A 130 -12.62 -4.12 23.17
C SER A 130 -12.59 -3.21 24.40
N THR A 131 -11.53 -3.28 25.20
CA THR A 131 -11.36 -2.42 26.38
C THR A 131 -11.08 -0.98 25.95
N PRO A 132 -11.87 0.02 26.40
CA PRO A 132 -11.68 1.40 26.02
C PRO A 132 -10.36 1.97 26.56
N ALA A 133 -9.72 2.83 25.80
CA ALA A 133 -8.53 3.56 26.25
C ALA A 133 -8.91 4.65 27.25
N SER A 134 -8.07 4.84 28.27
CA SER A 134 -8.33 5.82 29.32
C SER A 134 -8.32 7.25 28.76
N GLY A 135 -9.43 7.98 28.98
CA GLY A 135 -9.57 9.37 28.52
C GLY A 135 -9.77 9.54 26.99
N ALA A 136 -9.94 8.45 26.25
CA ALA A 136 -10.09 8.45 24.79
C ALA A 136 -11.55 8.27 24.36
N MET A 137 -12.40 9.21 24.78
CA MET A 137 -13.81 9.28 24.42
C MET A 137 -14.22 10.72 24.17
N ALA A 138 -15.00 10.96 23.14
CA ALA A 138 -15.49 12.29 22.79
C ALA A 138 -16.90 12.22 22.21
N PHE A 139 -17.70 13.25 22.51
CA PHE A 139 -19.05 13.42 21.97
C PHE A 139 -19.06 14.58 20.97
N HIS A 140 -19.65 14.36 19.82
CA HIS A 140 -19.84 15.37 18.79
C HIS A 140 -21.31 15.77 18.72
N PRO A 141 -21.67 17.03 19.13
CA PRO A 141 -23.06 17.47 19.27
C PRO A 141 -23.84 17.44 17.95
N GLU A 142 -23.28 18.02 16.88
CA GLU A 142 -23.99 18.18 15.61
C GLU A 142 -24.35 16.83 14.94
N SER A 143 -23.48 15.82 15.07
CA SER A 143 -23.75 14.50 14.50
C SER A 143 -24.44 13.54 15.48
N GLY A 144 -24.58 13.91 16.77
CA GLY A 144 -25.08 13.04 17.81
C GLY A 144 -24.29 11.73 17.95
N THR A 145 -22.96 11.80 17.81
CA THR A 145 -22.10 10.62 17.78
C THR A 145 -21.09 10.63 18.91
N VAL A 146 -20.94 9.48 19.57
CA VAL A 146 -19.93 9.25 20.60
C VAL A 146 -18.81 8.42 20.02
N TYR A 147 -17.60 8.93 20.07
CA TYR A 147 -16.38 8.26 19.61
C TYR A 147 -15.65 7.61 20.77
N ILE A 148 -15.23 6.36 20.63
CA ILE A 148 -14.52 5.59 21.65
C ILE A 148 -13.31 4.94 21.00
N ALA A 149 -12.11 5.18 21.54
CA ALA A 149 -10.91 4.45 21.18
C ALA A 149 -10.59 3.36 22.22
N TYR A 150 -9.77 2.38 21.82
CA TYR A 150 -9.49 1.20 22.63
C TYR A 150 -8.00 1.07 22.93
N ASP A 151 -7.68 0.42 24.06
CA ASP A 151 -6.30 0.10 24.44
C ASP A 151 -5.70 -0.93 23.50
N ASN A 152 -4.48 -0.67 23.06
CA ASN A 152 -3.69 -1.58 22.20
C ASN A 152 -4.37 -1.99 20.89
N VAL A 153 -5.38 -1.24 20.46
CA VAL A 153 -6.08 -1.45 19.19
C VAL A 153 -6.18 -0.11 18.48
N SER A 154 -5.72 -0.08 17.24
CA SER A 154 -5.80 1.11 16.38
C SER A 154 -7.17 1.24 15.73
N THR A 155 -8.23 1.26 16.55
CA THR A 155 -9.62 1.32 16.08
C THR A 155 -10.42 2.34 16.91
N VAL A 156 -11.22 3.14 16.23
CA VAL A 156 -12.22 4.03 16.84
C VAL A 156 -13.60 3.53 16.47
N SER A 157 -14.45 3.38 17.46
CA SER A 157 -15.86 3.08 17.25
C SER A 157 -16.70 4.32 17.45
N ALA A 158 -17.64 4.53 16.56
CA ALA A 158 -18.63 5.61 16.61
C ALA A 158 -19.99 5.05 16.96
N PHE A 159 -20.54 5.50 18.07
CA PHE A 159 -21.85 5.09 18.56
C PHE A 159 -22.86 6.22 18.39
N ASP A 160 -24.06 5.85 18.07
CA ASP A 160 -25.19 6.77 18.10
C ASP A 160 -25.53 7.13 19.54
N ALA A 161 -25.50 8.42 19.85
CA ALA A 161 -25.69 8.91 21.22
C ALA A 161 -27.12 8.65 21.75
N GLU A 162 -28.12 8.60 20.87
CA GLU A 162 -29.51 8.44 21.23
C GLU A 162 -29.89 6.97 21.46
N SER A 163 -29.50 6.10 20.53
CA SER A 163 -29.82 4.67 20.57
C SER A 163 -28.74 3.81 21.24
N GLY A 164 -27.51 4.30 21.40
CA GLY A 164 -26.36 3.55 21.86
C GLY A 164 -25.87 2.48 20.87
N ASN A 165 -26.37 2.49 19.63
CA ASN A 165 -25.97 1.52 18.62
C ASN A 165 -24.67 1.94 17.94
N LEU A 166 -23.85 0.94 17.57
CA LEU A 166 -22.65 1.16 16.78
C LEU A 166 -23.04 1.67 15.37
N ARG A 167 -22.57 2.86 14.99
CA ARG A 167 -22.75 3.41 13.65
C ARG A 167 -21.71 2.87 12.68
N TYR A 168 -20.43 2.96 13.06
CA TYR A 168 -19.30 2.46 12.27
C TYR A 168 -18.05 2.31 13.12
N GLN A 169 -17.06 1.61 12.58
CA GLN A 169 -15.70 1.50 13.12
C GLN A 169 -14.70 1.98 12.09
N ALA A 170 -13.68 2.71 12.52
CA ALA A 170 -12.59 3.15 11.69
C ALA A 170 -11.27 2.65 12.27
N GLU A 171 -10.42 2.07 11.43
CA GLU A 171 -9.05 1.75 11.78
C GLU A 171 -8.20 3.01 11.68
N THR A 172 -7.36 3.24 12.67
CA THR A 172 -6.41 4.35 12.73
C THR A 172 -5.00 3.80 12.62
N ALA A 173 -4.07 4.59 12.09
CA ALA A 173 -2.68 4.17 11.97
C ALA A 173 -1.95 4.12 13.33
N PHE A 174 -2.52 4.77 14.36
CA PHE A 174 -1.90 4.96 15.66
C PHE A 174 -2.85 4.57 16.78
N TYR A 175 -2.28 4.24 17.95
CA TYR A 175 -3.06 4.12 19.18
C TYR A 175 -3.51 5.50 19.65
N ILE A 176 -4.77 5.62 20.03
CA ILE A 176 -5.34 6.88 20.51
C ILE A 176 -5.35 6.88 22.02
N SER A 177 -4.66 7.87 22.60
CA SER A 177 -4.57 8.06 24.05
C SER A 177 -5.48 9.16 24.58
N GLY A 178 -6.11 9.94 23.73
CA GLY A 178 -7.06 10.97 24.11
C GLY A 178 -7.81 11.52 22.90
N MET A 179 -9.06 11.92 23.13
CA MET A 179 -9.90 12.54 22.10
C MET A 179 -10.69 13.70 22.71
N VAL A 180 -10.85 14.76 21.91
CA VAL A 180 -11.70 15.89 22.28
C VAL A 180 -12.37 16.48 21.05
N VAL A 181 -13.63 16.88 21.17
CA VAL A 181 -14.32 17.68 20.17
C VAL A 181 -14.24 19.14 20.59
N PRO A 182 -13.72 20.05 19.77
CA PRO A 182 -13.79 21.48 20.03
C PRO A 182 -15.24 21.97 20.08
N ALA A 183 -15.54 22.97 20.90
CA ALA A 183 -16.89 23.49 21.12
C ALA A 183 -17.57 24.02 19.83
N HIS A 184 -16.81 24.39 18.82
CA HIS A 184 -17.31 24.82 17.51
C HIS A 184 -16.43 24.20 16.43
N GLY A 185 -16.85 23.14 15.81
CA GLY A 185 -16.14 22.59 14.65
C GLY A 185 -16.44 21.15 14.32
N ASP A 186 -16.37 20.86 13.03
CA ASP A 186 -16.59 19.54 12.41
C ASP A 186 -15.39 18.60 12.60
N ARG A 187 -14.48 18.88 13.55
CA ARG A 187 -13.23 18.17 13.70
C ARG A 187 -13.07 17.52 15.06
N LEU A 188 -12.58 16.31 15.04
CA LEU A 188 -12.15 15.57 16.23
C LEU A 188 -10.64 15.77 16.40
N LEU A 189 -10.24 16.29 17.57
CA LEU A 189 -8.82 16.36 17.94
C LEU A 189 -8.45 15.06 18.65
N VAL A 190 -7.43 14.39 18.13
CA VAL A 190 -7.01 13.08 18.60
C VAL A 190 -5.55 13.15 19.02
N ILE A 191 -5.25 12.69 20.24
CA ILE A 191 -3.90 12.52 20.72
C ILE A 191 -3.48 11.09 20.40
N CYS A 192 -2.57 10.93 19.46
CA CYS A 192 -2.01 9.65 19.09
C CYS A 192 -0.75 9.35 19.90
N SER A 193 -0.64 8.15 20.43
CA SER A 193 0.62 7.62 20.96
C SER A 193 1.22 6.71 19.92
N GLY A 194 2.45 7.01 19.49
CA GLY A 194 3.16 6.22 18.49
C GLY A 194 3.45 4.81 18.99
N ASN A 195 3.27 3.82 18.13
CA ASN A 195 3.77 2.46 18.34
C ASN A 195 5.23 2.35 17.84
N ASP A 196 5.99 3.43 17.97
CA ASP A 196 7.39 3.42 17.63
C ASP A 196 8.17 2.78 18.79
N LYS A 197 8.75 1.60 18.53
CA LYS A 197 9.58 0.89 19.50
C LYS A 197 10.81 1.69 19.93
N ASP A 198 11.21 2.64 19.10
CA ASP A 198 12.36 3.51 19.33
C ASP A 198 12.00 4.79 20.11
N ASN A 199 10.71 5.17 20.18
CA ASN A 199 10.25 6.34 20.91
C ASN A 199 8.82 6.15 21.51
N PRO A 200 8.70 5.41 22.62
CA PRO A 200 7.39 5.13 23.26
C PRO A 200 6.69 6.37 23.82
N ASP A 201 7.39 7.48 24.00
CA ASP A 201 6.84 8.76 24.48
C ASP A 201 6.37 9.71 23.38
N TYR A 202 6.44 9.27 22.11
CA TYR A 202 5.97 10.08 20.99
C TYR A 202 4.46 10.30 21.06
N LYS A 203 4.03 11.55 21.14
CA LYS A 203 2.63 11.96 21.11
C LYS A 203 2.43 13.02 20.04
N GLU A 204 1.50 12.78 19.16
CA GLU A 204 1.11 13.70 18.11
C GLU A 204 -0.36 14.10 18.26
N LEU A 205 -0.66 15.38 18.05
CA LEU A 205 -2.02 15.88 18.00
C LEU A 205 -2.49 15.94 16.56
N LEU A 206 -3.44 15.11 16.20
CA LEU A 206 -4.06 15.08 14.89
C LEU A 206 -5.45 15.69 14.91
N SER A 207 -5.80 16.41 13.86
CA SER A 207 -7.14 16.92 13.63
C SER A 207 -7.80 16.09 12.54
N VAL A 208 -8.87 15.38 12.91
CA VAL A 208 -9.63 14.48 12.01
C VAL A 208 -10.98 15.11 11.71
N ASP A 209 -11.33 15.23 10.44
CA ASP A 209 -12.64 15.69 10.02
C ASP A 209 -13.69 14.60 10.26
N VAL A 210 -14.70 14.91 11.07
CA VAL A 210 -15.77 13.99 11.48
C VAL A 210 -16.63 13.56 10.29
N GLY A 211 -16.85 14.45 9.32
CA GLY A 211 -17.62 14.18 8.12
C GLY A 211 -17.00 13.08 7.23
N THR A 212 -15.67 12.93 7.28
CA THR A 212 -14.95 11.91 6.50
C THR A 212 -15.00 10.53 7.14
N LEU A 213 -15.18 10.43 8.45
CA LEU A 213 -15.22 9.14 9.17
C LEU A 213 -16.54 8.37 8.96
N GLY A 214 -17.64 9.06 8.68
CA GLY A 214 -18.99 8.45 8.63
C GLY A 214 -19.51 8.07 7.25
N ASN A 215 -18.85 8.47 6.17
CA ASN A 215 -19.46 8.44 4.82
C ASN A 215 -18.80 7.44 3.85
N LYS A 216 -18.00 6.49 4.34
CA LYS A 216 -17.23 5.56 3.49
C LYS A 216 -18.11 4.64 2.62
N ASP A 217 -19.18 4.08 3.18
CA ASP A 217 -19.95 3.06 2.46
C ASP A 217 -20.87 3.65 1.39
N ALA A 218 -21.42 4.85 1.62
CA ALA A 218 -22.25 5.52 0.64
C ALA A 218 -21.45 6.16 -0.51
N LEU A 219 -20.26 6.72 -0.22
CA LEU A 219 -19.38 7.30 -1.25
C LEU A 219 -18.68 6.23 -2.09
N THR A 220 -18.27 5.10 -1.48
CA THR A 220 -17.66 3.99 -2.23
C THR A 220 -18.68 3.28 -3.12
N ALA A 221 -19.90 3.03 -2.65
CA ALA A 221 -20.97 2.45 -3.48
C ALA A 221 -21.42 3.42 -4.59
N GLY A 222 -21.57 4.71 -4.28
CA GLY A 222 -21.90 5.73 -5.27
C GLY A 222 -20.75 6.02 -6.25
N GLY A 223 -19.51 6.06 -5.76
CA GLY A 223 -18.32 6.28 -6.58
C GLY A 223 -18.03 5.11 -7.53
N THR A 224 -18.12 3.89 -7.03
CA THR A 224 -17.97 2.68 -7.88
C THR A 224 -19.09 2.58 -8.91
N ALA A 225 -20.33 2.90 -8.56
CA ALA A 225 -21.44 2.95 -9.51
C ALA A 225 -21.25 4.04 -10.58
N LEU A 226 -20.73 5.22 -10.20
CA LEU A 226 -20.40 6.31 -11.14
C LEU A 226 -19.24 5.95 -12.07
N ILE A 227 -18.20 5.29 -11.57
CA ILE A 227 -17.06 4.83 -12.40
C ILE A 227 -17.52 3.74 -13.37
N VAL A 228 -18.35 2.81 -12.92
CA VAL A 228 -18.92 1.77 -13.79
C VAL A 228 -19.85 2.40 -14.85
N LEU A 229 -20.69 3.35 -14.46
CA LEU A 229 -21.54 4.11 -15.40
C LEU A 229 -20.71 4.92 -16.40
N ALA A 230 -19.64 5.60 -15.96
CA ALA A 230 -18.75 6.35 -16.84
C ALA A 230 -18.00 5.42 -17.81
N ALA A 231 -17.54 4.26 -17.35
CA ALA A 231 -16.90 3.25 -18.19
C ALA A 231 -17.90 2.68 -19.23
N VAL A 232 -19.13 2.38 -18.83
CA VAL A 232 -20.20 1.93 -19.74
C VAL A 232 -20.53 3.03 -20.74
N PHE A 233 -20.62 4.29 -20.31
CA PHE A 233 -20.90 5.41 -21.19
C PHE A 233 -19.77 5.65 -22.20
N LEU A 234 -18.53 5.50 -21.78
CA LEU A 234 -17.34 5.60 -22.65
C LEU A 234 -17.31 4.46 -23.69
N ILE A 235 -17.64 3.24 -23.29
CA ILE A 235 -17.76 2.09 -24.21
C ILE A 235 -18.89 2.32 -25.21
N VAL A 236 -20.04 2.79 -24.77
CA VAL A 236 -21.17 3.11 -25.65
C VAL A 236 -20.84 4.27 -26.58
N ALA A 237 -20.14 5.31 -26.11
CA ALA A 237 -19.70 6.43 -26.94
C ALA A 237 -18.67 6.00 -27.98
N LEU A 238 -17.71 5.16 -27.59
CA LEU A 238 -16.71 4.59 -28.51
C LEU A 238 -17.39 3.70 -29.57
N PHE A 239 -18.36 2.90 -29.16
CA PHE A 239 -19.17 2.07 -30.04
C PHE A 239 -20.01 2.93 -31.00
N ALA A 240 -20.65 3.97 -30.51
CA ALA A 240 -21.42 4.92 -31.33
C ALA A 240 -20.50 5.66 -32.34
N ALA A 241 -19.28 6.06 -31.92
CA ALA A 241 -18.29 6.66 -32.79
C ALA A 241 -17.83 5.68 -33.88
N LEU A 242 -17.54 4.42 -33.54
CA LEU A 242 -17.22 3.39 -34.51
C LEU A 242 -18.37 3.11 -35.49
N CYS A 243 -19.62 3.16 -35.01
CA CYS A 243 -20.81 3.05 -35.86
C CYS A 243 -20.95 4.23 -36.83
N ALA A 244 -20.62 5.45 -36.37
CA ALA A 244 -20.71 6.67 -37.20
C ALA A 244 -19.62 6.75 -38.26
N PHE A 245 -18.40 6.28 -37.95
CA PHE A 245 -17.23 6.35 -38.85
C PHE A 245 -17.18 5.23 -39.91
N ARG A 246 -17.90 4.11 -39.74
CA ARG A 246 -17.86 2.99 -40.70
C ARG A 246 -19.30 2.60 -41.16
N LYS A 247 -19.67 3.02 -42.36
CA LYS A 247 -20.99 2.70 -42.98
C LYS A 247 -21.39 1.19 -42.97
N ASN A 248 -20.43 0.28 -42.86
CA ASN A 248 -20.66 -1.17 -42.85
C ASN A 248 -20.47 -1.83 -41.49
N PHE A 249 -20.20 -1.04 -40.43
CA PHE A 249 -19.90 -1.60 -39.12
C PHE A 249 -21.11 -2.30 -38.49
N ILE A 250 -22.28 -1.67 -38.56
CA ILE A 250 -23.54 -2.21 -38.01
C ILE A 250 -23.89 -3.56 -38.66
N VAL A 251 -23.73 -3.66 -39.99
CA VAL A 251 -24.04 -4.90 -40.71
C VAL A 251 -23.06 -6.02 -40.33
N LYS A 252 -21.76 -5.70 -40.25
CA LYS A 252 -20.76 -6.65 -39.80
C LYS A 252 -20.98 -7.05 -38.34
N PHE A 253 -21.24 -6.09 -37.46
CA PHE A 253 -21.52 -6.33 -36.05
C PHE A 253 -22.75 -7.25 -35.85
N ARG A 254 -23.88 -6.94 -36.52
CA ARG A 254 -25.09 -7.80 -36.51
C ARG A 254 -24.79 -9.22 -36.97
N LYS A 255 -24.00 -9.38 -38.04
CA LYS A 255 -23.62 -10.70 -38.58
C LYS A 255 -22.73 -11.46 -37.59
N THR A 256 -21.81 -10.76 -36.93
CA THR A 256 -20.95 -11.34 -35.90
C THR A 256 -21.75 -11.77 -34.68
N VAL A 257 -22.62 -10.91 -34.15
CA VAL A 257 -23.49 -11.23 -32.99
C VAL A 257 -24.43 -12.40 -33.29
N LEU A 258 -25.05 -12.42 -34.48
CA LEU A 258 -25.88 -13.57 -34.90
C LEU A 258 -25.06 -14.85 -35.03
N GLY A 259 -23.80 -14.76 -35.51
CA GLY A 259 -22.87 -15.90 -35.53
C GLY A 259 -22.50 -16.39 -34.13
N MET A 260 -22.30 -15.46 -33.18
CA MET A 260 -22.06 -15.77 -31.76
C MET A 260 -23.28 -16.49 -31.15
N LEU A 261 -24.47 -15.95 -31.35
CA LEU A 261 -25.72 -16.57 -30.85
C LEU A 261 -25.96 -17.97 -31.43
N ARG A 262 -25.59 -18.18 -32.69
CA ARG A 262 -25.68 -19.51 -33.32
C ARG A 262 -24.72 -20.53 -32.69
N ASN A 263 -23.54 -20.08 -32.24
CA ASN A 263 -22.51 -20.93 -31.66
C ASN A 263 -22.37 -20.68 -30.14
N TRP A 264 -23.46 -20.37 -29.46
CA TRP A 264 -23.47 -19.94 -28.05
C TRP A 264 -22.75 -20.91 -27.08
N VAL A 265 -22.77 -22.22 -27.37
CA VAL A 265 -22.10 -23.25 -26.54
C VAL A 265 -20.57 -23.01 -26.52
N THR A 266 -19.98 -22.69 -27.68
CA THR A 266 -18.54 -22.38 -27.76
C THR A 266 -18.19 -21.14 -26.96
N TYR A 267 -19.03 -20.10 -27.02
CA TYR A 267 -18.81 -18.88 -26.24
C TYR A 267 -19.06 -19.09 -24.76
N LEU A 268 -19.97 -19.98 -24.36
CA LEU A 268 -20.21 -20.32 -22.97
C LEU A 268 -18.97 -20.99 -22.34
N ILE A 269 -18.28 -21.87 -23.09
CA ILE A 269 -17.03 -22.51 -22.63
C ILE A 269 -15.93 -21.46 -22.44
N ILE A 270 -15.83 -20.48 -23.33
CA ILE A 270 -14.83 -19.41 -23.27
C ILE A 270 -15.18 -18.41 -22.18
N LEU A 271 -16.47 -18.20 -21.88
CA LEU A 271 -16.95 -17.19 -20.93
C LEU A 271 -16.34 -17.36 -19.54
N GLY A 272 -16.17 -18.61 -19.08
CA GLY A 272 -15.55 -18.89 -17.78
C GLY A 272 -14.11 -18.37 -17.71
N SER A 273 -13.29 -18.71 -18.69
CA SER A 273 -11.89 -18.22 -18.75
C SER A 273 -11.80 -16.72 -19.00
N LEU A 274 -12.71 -16.17 -19.80
CA LEU A 274 -12.78 -14.73 -20.04
C LEU A 274 -13.18 -13.96 -18.77
N ALA A 275 -14.15 -14.48 -18.00
CA ALA A 275 -14.56 -13.88 -16.74
C ALA A 275 -13.42 -13.86 -15.71
N LEU A 276 -12.65 -14.97 -15.60
CA LEU A 276 -11.46 -15.02 -14.75
C LEU A 276 -10.39 -14.03 -15.20
N LEU A 277 -10.17 -13.92 -16.50
CA LEU A 277 -9.22 -12.96 -17.06
C LEU A 277 -9.64 -11.51 -16.78
N ILE A 278 -10.92 -11.19 -16.92
CA ILE A 278 -11.44 -9.85 -16.59
C ILE A 278 -11.28 -9.58 -15.09
N LEU A 279 -11.65 -10.53 -14.23
CA LEU A 279 -11.65 -10.36 -12.78
C LEU A 279 -10.22 -10.26 -12.21
N PHE A 280 -9.30 -11.11 -12.66
CA PHE A 280 -7.96 -11.21 -12.06
C PHE A 280 -6.87 -10.44 -12.81
N CYS A 281 -7.08 -10.05 -14.07
CA CYS A 281 -6.09 -9.32 -14.85
C CYS A 281 -6.55 -7.90 -15.18
N TYR A 282 -7.70 -7.75 -15.82
CA TYR A 282 -8.14 -6.43 -16.28
C TYR A 282 -8.65 -5.55 -15.14
N TYR A 283 -9.46 -6.08 -14.23
CA TYR A 283 -10.00 -5.30 -13.12
C TYR A 283 -8.90 -4.72 -12.21
N PRO A 284 -7.92 -5.49 -11.71
CA PRO A 284 -6.82 -4.92 -10.90
C PRO A 284 -5.98 -3.91 -11.70
N GLY A 285 -5.73 -4.17 -12.97
CA GLY A 285 -4.97 -3.24 -13.83
C GLY A 285 -5.67 -1.89 -14.00
N ILE A 286 -6.96 -1.90 -14.33
CA ILE A 286 -7.76 -0.68 -14.47
C ILE A 286 -7.91 0.02 -13.12
N SER A 287 -8.15 -0.72 -12.04
CA SER A 287 -8.25 -0.17 -10.68
C SER A 287 -6.96 0.53 -10.26
N SER A 288 -5.80 -0.05 -10.57
CA SER A 288 -4.51 0.57 -10.32
C SER A 288 -4.33 1.87 -11.13
N MET A 289 -4.75 1.89 -12.40
CA MET A 289 -4.69 3.12 -13.20
C MET A 289 -5.57 4.24 -12.62
N VAL A 290 -6.75 3.91 -12.13
CA VAL A 290 -7.64 4.88 -11.47
C VAL A 290 -7.00 5.35 -10.16
N LEU A 291 -6.51 4.42 -9.35
CA LEU A 291 -5.92 4.70 -8.04
C LEU A 291 -4.67 5.60 -8.13
N SER A 292 -3.96 5.58 -9.25
CA SER A 292 -2.78 6.42 -9.49
C SER A 292 -3.03 7.94 -9.40
N PHE A 293 -4.30 8.37 -9.55
CA PHE A 293 -4.74 9.77 -9.44
C PHE A 293 -5.26 10.13 -8.04
N PHE A 294 -5.16 9.22 -7.10
CA PHE A 294 -5.66 9.42 -5.74
C PHE A 294 -4.53 9.33 -4.72
N ASP A 295 -4.64 10.13 -3.67
CA ASP A 295 -3.87 9.92 -2.45
C ASP A 295 -4.58 8.83 -1.65
N TYR A 296 -4.02 7.62 -1.73
CA TYR A 296 -4.54 6.44 -1.07
C TYR A 296 -3.40 5.68 -0.42
N THR A 297 -3.38 5.72 0.90
CA THR A 297 -2.35 5.07 1.71
C THR A 297 -2.98 4.14 2.73
N ARG A 298 -2.18 3.25 3.33
CA ARG A 298 -2.63 2.40 4.43
C ARG A 298 -3.10 3.24 5.63
N GLU A 299 -2.43 4.35 5.89
CA GLU A 299 -2.72 5.27 6.99
C GLU A 299 -3.97 6.10 6.73
N ASN A 300 -4.15 6.53 5.50
CA ASN A 300 -5.33 7.26 5.05
C ASN A 300 -6.04 6.50 3.93
N PRO A 301 -6.94 5.55 4.28
CA PRO A 301 -7.64 4.72 3.30
C PRO A 301 -8.81 5.46 2.63
N THR A 302 -8.84 6.79 2.67
CA THR A 302 -9.80 7.62 1.95
C THR A 302 -9.24 8.01 0.60
N MET A 303 -10.01 7.79 -0.47
CA MET A 303 -9.60 8.15 -1.83
C MET A 303 -9.78 9.66 -2.04
N HIS A 304 -8.70 10.44 -1.87
CA HIS A 304 -8.68 11.87 -2.21
C HIS A 304 -8.03 12.06 -3.57
N PHE A 305 -8.75 12.68 -4.49
CA PHE A 305 -8.21 13.02 -5.80
C PHE A 305 -7.07 14.04 -5.66
N ASN A 306 -5.86 13.70 -6.11
CA ASN A 306 -4.64 14.48 -5.84
C ASN A 306 -4.11 15.29 -7.04
N ASN A 307 -4.91 15.55 -8.06
CA ASN A 307 -4.53 16.41 -9.20
C ASN A 307 -3.16 16.07 -9.82
N PHE A 308 -2.86 14.79 -10.05
CA PHE A 308 -1.58 14.31 -10.58
C PHE A 308 -0.38 14.45 -9.65
N GLU A 309 -0.56 14.75 -8.37
CA GLU A 309 0.54 14.94 -7.42
C GLU A 309 1.48 13.72 -7.32
N ASN A 310 0.94 12.49 -7.41
CA ASN A 310 1.74 11.28 -7.45
C ASN A 310 2.74 11.29 -8.63
N TYR A 311 2.29 11.73 -9.80
CA TYR A 311 3.18 11.83 -10.98
C TYR A 311 4.20 12.94 -10.81
N ILE A 312 3.79 14.08 -10.25
CA ILE A 312 4.70 15.19 -9.94
C ILE A 312 5.79 14.70 -8.97
N LYS A 313 5.43 14.03 -7.88
CA LYS A 313 6.38 13.42 -6.93
C LYS A 313 7.38 12.48 -7.61
N ILE A 314 6.92 11.67 -8.59
CA ILE A 314 7.79 10.76 -9.33
C ILE A 314 8.83 11.55 -10.14
N PHE A 315 8.43 12.58 -10.88
CA PHE A 315 9.32 13.29 -11.79
C PHE A 315 10.13 14.43 -11.15
N THR A 316 9.76 14.90 -9.97
CA THR A 316 10.51 15.95 -9.24
C THR A 316 11.57 15.39 -8.29
N ASN A 317 11.46 14.14 -7.90
CA ASN A 317 12.43 13.51 -7.00
C ASN A 317 13.64 13.02 -7.79
N GLU A 318 14.83 13.53 -7.48
CA GLU A 318 16.09 13.20 -8.15
C GLU A 318 16.42 11.69 -8.06
N ALA A 319 16.14 11.04 -6.93
CA ALA A 319 16.35 9.60 -6.76
C ALA A 319 15.52 8.78 -7.76
N ASN A 320 14.30 9.22 -8.05
CA ASN A 320 13.44 8.57 -9.04
C ASN A 320 13.99 8.73 -10.47
N LEU A 321 14.51 9.91 -10.81
CA LEU A 321 15.14 10.13 -12.12
C LEU A 321 16.37 9.23 -12.32
N ILE A 322 17.17 9.04 -11.26
CA ILE A 322 18.29 8.08 -11.27
C ILE A 322 17.76 6.65 -11.50
N ALA A 323 16.65 6.28 -10.86
CA ALA A 323 16.05 4.95 -11.05
C ALA A 323 15.59 4.73 -12.50
N PHE A 324 14.98 5.73 -13.14
CA PHE A 324 14.62 5.66 -14.57
C PHE A 324 15.86 5.53 -15.48
N ARG A 325 16.91 6.28 -15.19
CA ARG A 325 18.20 6.15 -15.90
C ARG A 325 18.76 4.73 -15.78
N ASN A 326 18.77 4.18 -14.57
CA ASN A 326 19.25 2.82 -14.33
C ASN A 326 18.41 1.78 -15.08
N MET A 327 17.08 1.95 -15.10
CA MET A 327 16.17 1.12 -15.91
C MET A 327 16.56 1.15 -17.39
N LEU A 328 16.88 2.31 -17.97
CA LEU A 328 17.32 2.40 -19.35
C LEU A 328 18.65 1.68 -19.60
N VAL A 329 19.60 1.77 -18.67
CA VAL A 329 20.87 1.05 -18.76
C VAL A 329 20.64 -0.46 -18.74
N PHE A 330 19.83 -0.97 -17.79
CA PHE A 330 19.44 -2.39 -17.76
C PHE A 330 18.71 -2.80 -19.04
N LEU A 331 17.76 -2.02 -19.50
CA LEU A 331 16.97 -2.29 -20.70
C LEU A 331 17.86 -2.48 -21.94
N LEU A 332 18.78 -1.54 -22.16
CA LEU A 332 19.72 -1.62 -23.30
C LEU A 332 20.63 -2.85 -23.17
N ALA A 333 21.17 -3.10 -21.99
CA ALA A 333 22.01 -4.27 -21.74
C ALA A 333 21.23 -5.58 -21.93
N ASP A 334 20.02 -5.68 -21.38
CA ASP A 334 19.17 -6.87 -21.47
C ASP A 334 18.76 -7.17 -22.92
N ILE A 335 18.44 -6.14 -23.72
CA ILE A 335 18.15 -6.32 -25.15
C ILE A 335 19.38 -6.85 -25.89
N VAL A 336 20.55 -6.26 -25.67
CA VAL A 336 21.79 -6.70 -26.30
C VAL A 336 22.12 -8.15 -25.92
N THR A 337 22.04 -8.48 -24.65
CA THR A 337 22.34 -9.84 -24.15
C THR A 337 21.28 -10.88 -24.53
N ALA A 338 20.03 -10.48 -24.74
CA ALA A 338 18.96 -11.37 -25.21
C ALA A 338 19.00 -11.64 -26.73
N LEU A 339 19.60 -10.78 -27.51
CA LEU A 339 19.66 -10.92 -28.96
C LEU A 339 21.03 -11.39 -29.48
N LEU A 340 22.09 -10.65 -29.15
CA LEU A 340 23.41 -10.88 -29.76
C LEU A 340 24.01 -12.26 -29.43
N PRO A 341 24.25 -12.65 -28.19
CA PRO A 341 24.83 -13.94 -27.88
C PRO A 341 23.95 -15.12 -28.34
N PRO A 342 22.61 -15.14 -28.13
CA PRO A 342 21.77 -16.22 -28.62
C PRO A 342 21.76 -16.39 -30.14
N ILE A 343 21.79 -15.29 -30.91
CA ILE A 343 21.90 -15.35 -32.38
C ILE A 343 23.25 -15.98 -32.78
N ILE A 344 24.34 -15.56 -32.14
CA ILE A 344 25.67 -16.12 -32.41
C ILE A 344 25.71 -17.63 -32.13
N PHE A 345 25.17 -18.06 -30.94
CA PHE A 345 25.08 -19.48 -30.62
C PHE A 345 24.22 -20.25 -31.61
N ALA A 346 23.07 -19.69 -32.01
CA ALA A 346 22.18 -20.31 -32.98
C ALA A 346 22.88 -20.50 -34.36
N LEU A 347 23.58 -19.48 -34.84
CA LEU A 347 24.37 -19.55 -36.06
C LEU A 347 25.48 -20.59 -35.98
N CYS A 348 26.27 -20.58 -34.90
CA CYS A 348 27.32 -21.58 -34.69
C CYS A 348 26.76 -23.01 -34.72
N LEU A 349 25.61 -23.23 -34.05
CA LEU A 349 24.95 -24.54 -34.01
C LEU A 349 24.35 -24.97 -35.36
N ALA A 350 23.75 -24.02 -36.10
CA ALA A 350 23.10 -24.28 -37.38
C ALA A 350 24.12 -24.71 -38.45
N PHE A 351 25.31 -24.08 -38.45
CA PHE A 351 26.36 -24.35 -39.45
C PHE A 351 27.46 -25.30 -38.96
N MET A 352 27.25 -25.96 -37.80
CA MET A 352 28.19 -26.94 -37.28
C MET A 352 28.17 -28.22 -38.13
N ARG A 353 29.33 -28.59 -38.68
CA ARG A 353 29.48 -29.75 -39.59
C ARG A 353 29.07 -31.08 -38.95
N SER A 354 29.38 -31.26 -37.67
CA SER A 354 29.11 -32.52 -36.99
C SER A 354 27.78 -32.47 -36.20
N LYS A 355 26.82 -33.28 -36.60
CA LYS A 355 25.52 -33.40 -35.93
C LYS A 355 25.64 -33.84 -34.46
N ARG A 356 26.64 -34.70 -34.14
CA ARG A 356 26.88 -35.16 -32.75
C ARG A 356 27.32 -34.02 -31.84
N TYR A 357 28.28 -33.21 -32.27
CA TYR A 357 28.77 -32.05 -31.51
C TYR A 357 27.70 -30.97 -31.41
N SER A 358 26.92 -30.73 -32.46
CA SER A 358 25.81 -29.78 -32.43
C SER A 358 24.73 -30.21 -31.41
N THR A 359 24.40 -31.51 -31.34
CA THR A 359 23.45 -32.02 -30.35
C THR A 359 23.98 -31.90 -28.93
N PHE A 360 25.24 -32.28 -28.71
CA PHE A 360 25.89 -32.12 -27.41
C PHE A 360 25.93 -30.65 -26.96
N ALA A 361 26.36 -29.75 -27.83
CA ALA A 361 26.43 -28.32 -27.54
C ALA A 361 25.02 -27.73 -27.23
N ARG A 362 23.97 -28.14 -27.96
CA ARG A 362 22.58 -27.73 -27.66
C ARG A 362 22.15 -28.13 -26.25
N VAL A 363 22.47 -29.38 -25.86
CA VAL A 363 22.13 -29.87 -24.50
C VAL A 363 22.89 -29.08 -23.43
N MET A 364 24.18 -28.84 -23.65
CA MET A 364 25.01 -28.06 -22.72
C MET A 364 24.55 -26.62 -22.57
N LEU A 365 24.20 -25.96 -23.68
CA LEU A 365 23.68 -24.59 -23.66
C LEU A 365 22.25 -24.51 -23.06
N PHE A 366 21.49 -25.62 -23.14
CA PHE A 366 20.14 -25.66 -22.58
C PHE A 366 20.14 -25.83 -21.04
N LEU A 367 21.17 -26.47 -20.49
CA LEU A 367 21.24 -26.82 -19.08
C LEU A 367 21.03 -25.61 -18.13
N PRO A 368 21.67 -24.43 -18.34
CA PRO A 368 21.47 -23.26 -17.49
C PRO A 368 20.01 -22.72 -17.52
N THR A 369 19.30 -22.93 -18.63
CA THR A 369 17.93 -22.42 -18.78
C THR A 369 16.89 -23.21 -17.98
N VAL A 370 17.23 -24.42 -17.53
CA VAL A 370 16.36 -25.30 -16.71
C VAL A 370 16.39 -24.90 -15.23
N LEU A 371 17.41 -24.17 -14.82
CA LEU A 371 17.52 -23.75 -13.42
C LEU A 371 16.40 -22.78 -13.01
N PRO A 372 15.77 -22.98 -11.85
CA PRO A 372 14.82 -22.02 -11.31
C PRO A 372 15.48 -20.64 -11.16
N GLY A 373 14.77 -19.58 -11.55
CA GLY A 373 15.34 -18.22 -11.59
C GLY A 373 15.96 -17.77 -10.26
N ILE A 374 15.33 -18.07 -9.14
CA ILE A 374 15.85 -17.73 -7.81
C ILE A 374 17.16 -18.49 -7.52
N ALA A 375 17.21 -19.79 -7.82
CA ALA A 375 18.43 -20.58 -7.64
C ALA A 375 19.57 -20.04 -8.50
N ASN A 376 19.28 -19.67 -9.75
CA ASN A 376 20.28 -19.03 -10.62
C ASN A 376 20.81 -17.71 -10.03
N LEU A 377 19.92 -16.85 -9.48
CA LEU A 377 20.34 -15.61 -8.82
C LEU A 377 21.26 -15.86 -7.61
N LEU A 378 20.93 -16.86 -6.78
CA LEU A 378 21.77 -17.22 -5.62
C LEU A 378 23.12 -17.78 -6.04
N ILE A 379 23.18 -18.59 -7.11
CA ILE A 379 24.46 -19.07 -7.66
C ILE A 379 25.33 -17.88 -8.08
N TRP A 380 24.75 -16.89 -8.74
CA TRP A 380 25.49 -15.69 -9.13
C TRP A 380 25.90 -14.84 -7.92
N LYS A 381 24.96 -14.59 -6.99
CA LYS A 381 25.18 -13.75 -5.82
C LYS A 381 26.29 -14.30 -4.92
N ASP A 382 26.13 -15.55 -4.50
CA ASP A 382 26.98 -16.15 -3.46
C ASP A 382 28.09 -17.02 -4.07
N GLY A 383 27.78 -17.81 -5.09
CA GLY A 383 28.74 -18.74 -5.69
C GLY A 383 29.74 -18.06 -6.61
N ILE A 384 29.35 -17.02 -7.35
CA ILE A 384 30.23 -16.35 -8.32
C ILE A 384 30.78 -15.03 -7.76
N TYR A 385 29.91 -14.13 -7.27
CA TYR A 385 30.29 -12.80 -6.78
C TYR A 385 30.54 -12.72 -5.28
N GLY A 386 30.24 -13.75 -4.51
CA GLY A 386 30.48 -13.78 -3.08
C GLY A 386 31.96 -13.58 -2.72
N ALA A 387 32.23 -13.24 -1.46
CA ALA A 387 33.60 -13.05 -0.97
C ALA A 387 34.47 -14.30 -1.18
N GLU A 388 33.87 -15.48 -1.02
CA GLU A 388 34.53 -16.79 -1.28
C GLU A 388 34.10 -17.36 -2.65
N GLY A 389 33.48 -16.56 -3.49
CA GLY A 389 32.98 -16.97 -4.79
C GLY A 389 34.08 -17.22 -5.82
N VAL A 390 33.67 -17.86 -6.94
CA VAL A 390 34.60 -18.29 -7.99
C VAL A 390 35.44 -17.14 -8.55
N LEU A 391 34.87 -15.93 -8.72
CA LEU A 391 35.64 -14.80 -9.24
C LEU A 391 36.71 -14.31 -8.27
N ASN A 392 36.39 -14.17 -6.98
CA ASN A 392 37.38 -13.80 -5.96
C ASN A 392 38.46 -14.87 -5.81
N LEU A 393 38.09 -16.16 -5.90
CA LEU A 393 39.03 -17.26 -5.91
C LEU A 393 40.01 -17.17 -7.10
N LEU A 394 39.49 -16.94 -8.32
CA LEU A 394 40.31 -16.80 -9.52
C LEU A 394 41.25 -15.58 -9.44
N ILE A 395 40.74 -14.42 -9.00
CA ILE A 395 41.56 -13.21 -8.84
C ILE A 395 42.68 -13.45 -7.82
N ARG A 396 42.38 -14.06 -6.67
CA ARG A 396 43.36 -14.40 -5.66
C ARG A 396 44.44 -15.32 -6.19
N VAL A 397 44.07 -16.39 -6.88
CA VAL A 397 45.02 -17.34 -7.48
C VAL A 397 45.92 -16.66 -8.52
N LEU A 398 45.30 -15.82 -9.38
CA LEU A 398 46.07 -15.11 -10.42
C LEU A 398 46.96 -14.01 -9.87
N SER A 399 46.58 -13.38 -8.74
CA SER A 399 47.42 -12.37 -8.06
C SER A 399 48.52 -12.97 -7.19
N GLY A 400 48.51 -14.30 -6.96
CA GLY A 400 49.50 -14.99 -6.14
C GLY A 400 49.44 -14.66 -4.64
N GLN A 401 48.31 -14.07 -4.18
CA GLN A 401 48.14 -13.67 -2.78
C GLN A 401 47.74 -14.85 -1.90
N SER A 402 48.16 -14.84 -0.66
CA SER A 402 47.73 -15.82 0.36
C SER A 402 46.26 -15.52 0.76
N VAL A 403 45.63 -16.51 1.44
CA VAL A 403 44.25 -16.33 1.94
C VAL A 403 44.13 -15.19 2.93
N GLU A 404 45.21 -14.96 3.71
CA GLU A 404 45.25 -13.97 4.79
C GLU A 404 45.50 -12.54 4.25
N GLU A 405 46.15 -12.41 3.09
CA GLU A 405 46.50 -11.12 2.49
C GLU A 405 45.43 -10.61 1.47
N TYR A 406 44.60 -11.53 0.97
CA TYR A 406 43.63 -11.19 -0.06
C TYR A 406 42.39 -10.52 0.55
N VAL A 407 42.09 -9.31 0.11
CA VAL A 407 40.83 -8.61 0.43
C VAL A 407 39.81 -8.89 -0.68
N PRO A 408 38.69 -9.59 -0.38
CA PRO A 408 37.70 -9.90 -1.41
C PRO A 408 37.06 -8.66 -1.99
N ILE A 409 36.84 -8.66 -3.31
CA ILE A 409 36.10 -7.62 -4.00
C ILE A 409 34.62 -7.85 -3.76
N LEU A 410 33.91 -6.84 -3.26
CA LEU A 410 32.47 -6.88 -3.04
C LEU A 410 31.74 -6.45 -4.32
N PHE A 411 31.73 -7.34 -5.34
CA PHE A 411 31.19 -7.05 -6.68
C PHE A 411 29.80 -6.43 -6.68
N LEU A 412 28.90 -6.85 -5.79
CA LEU A 412 27.54 -6.37 -5.69
C LEU A 412 27.41 -5.06 -4.88
N GLN A 413 28.50 -4.56 -4.33
CA GLN A 413 28.54 -3.24 -3.67
C GLN A 413 29.37 -2.25 -4.49
N ASP A 414 30.63 -2.58 -4.76
CA ASP A 414 31.57 -1.67 -5.43
C ASP A 414 31.34 -1.56 -6.94
N HIS A 415 30.87 -2.65 -7.57
CA HIS A 415 30.62 -2.77 -9.01
C HIS A 415 29.24 -3.32 -9.31
N ALA A 416 28.19 -2.87 -8.59
CA ALA A 416 26.87 -3.46 -8.59
C ALA A 416 26.21 -3.49 -9.99
N MET A 417 26.20 -2.37 -10.71
CA MET A 417 25.54 -2.26 -12.02
C MET A 417 26.16 -3.21 -13.07
N PRO A 418 27.48 -3.21 -13.33
CA PRO A 418 28.08 -4.15 -14.28
C PRO A 418 27.93 -5.61 -13.84
N SER A 419 28.02 -5.89 -12.54
CA SER A 419 27.81 -7.25 -12.02
C SER A 419 26.40 -7.77 -12.27
N LEU A 420 25.40 -6.93 -12.08
CA LEU A 420 24.00 -7.27 -12.38
C LEU A 420 23.77 -7.50 -13.88
N ILE A 421 24.41 -6.71 -14.75
CA ILE A 421 24.32 -6.88 -16.21
C ILE A 421 24.96 -8.20 -16.64
N MET A 422 26.09 -8.58 -16.05
CA MET A 422 26.81 -9.81 -16.39
C MET A 422 26.17 -11.07 -15.84
N MET A 423 25.20 -10.96 -14.92
CA MET A 423 24.45 -12.12 -14.44
C MET A 423 23.72 -12.82 -15.57
N GLY A 424 23.98 -14.10 -15.73
CA GLY A 424 23.38 -14.91 -16.79
C GLY A 424 24.34 -15.19 -17.97
N PHE A 425 25.57 -14.65 -17.91
CA PHE A 425 26.60 -15.05 -18.89
C PHE A 425 26.72 -16.59 -18.98
N PRO A 426 26.82 -17.19 -20.19
CA PRO A 426 27.03 -16.59 -21.51
C PRO A 426 25.73 -16.15 -22.25
N PHE A 427 24.62 -15.89 -21.58
CA PHE A 427 23.37 -15.35 -22.15
C PHE A 427 22.74 -16.23 -23.25
N VAL A 428 22.54 -17.49 -22.96
CA VAL A 428 22.06 -18.47 -23.94
C VAL A 428 20.54 -18.41 -24.18
N GLY A 429 19.76 -17.80 -23.32
CA GLY A 429 18.28 -17.83 -23.21
C GLY A 429 17.49 -18.16 -24.47
N SER A 430 17.50 -17.28 -25.49
CA SER A 430 16.64 -17.37 -26.68
C SER A 430 17.26 -18.15 -27.86
N TYR A 431 18.42 -18.79 -27.70
CA TYR A 431 19.14 -19.40 -28.82
C TYR A 431 18.33 -20.48 -29.56
N LEU A 432 17.47 -21.24 -28.85
CA LEU A 432 16.62 -22.26 -29.49
C LEU A 432 15.59 -21.68 -30.45
N VAL A 433 15.06 -20.49 -30.14
CA VAL A 433 14.12 -19.77 -31.01
C VAL A 433 14.80 -19.41 -32.33
N PHE A 434 15.99 -18.83 -32.28
CA PHE A 434 16.76 -18.47 -33.46
C PHE A 434 17.29 -19.70 -34.21
N TYR A 435 17.77 -20.72 -33.50
CA TYR A 435 18.20 -21.98 -34.09
C TYR A 435 17.07 -22.67 -34.86
N GLY A 436 15.85 -22.75 -34.25
CA GLY A 436 14.68 -23.32 -34.91
C GLY A 436 14.31 -22.54 -36.18
N ALA A 437 14.37 -21.21 -36.16
CA ALA A 437 14.11 -20.38 -37.31
C ALA A 437 15.14 -20.59 -38.43
N LEU A 438 16.44 -20.63 -38.09
CA LEU A 438 17.51 -20.90 -39.08
C LEU A 438 17.39 -22.27 -39.72
N MET A 439 16.95 -23.29 -38.98
CA MET A 439 16.73 -24.63 -39.49
C MET A 439 15.55 -24.74 -40.46
N ASN A 440 14.65 -23.79 -40.47
CA ASN A 440 13.50 -23.73 -41.36
C ASN A 440 13.81 -22.96 -42.66
N VAL A 441 14.97 -22.31 -42.77
CA VAL A 441 15.39 -21.63 -44.01
C VAL A 441 15.65 -22.68 -45.09
N PRO A 442 15.04 -22.58 -46.29
CA PRO A 442 15.24 -23.54 -47.36
C PRO A 442 16.71 -23.61 -47.82
N SER A 443 17.25 -24.82 -48.05
CA SER A 443 18.64 -25.03 -48.45
C SER A 443 19.00 -24.35 -49.78
N SER A 444 18.00 -24.15 -50.65
CA SER A 444 18.17 -23.47 -51.94
C SER A 444 18.77 -22.06 -51.81
N TYR A 445 18.46 -21.31 -50.75
CA TYR A 445 19.06 -19.99 -50.51
C TYR A 445 20.57 -20.10 -50.20
N TYR A 446 20.98 -21.14 -49.48
CA TYR A 446 22.37 -21.37 -49.14
C TYR A 446 23.15 -21.91 -50.31
N GLU A 447 22.55 -22.81 -51.12
CA GLU A 447 23.13 -23.35 -52.35
C GLU A 447 23.35 -22.25 -53.40
N ALA A 448 22.36 -21.37 -53.59
CA ALA A 448 22.51 -20.22 -54.48
C ALA A 448 23.62 -19.26 -54.00
N ALA A 449 23.67 -18.96 -52.68
CA ALA A 449 24.70 -18.11 -52.11
C ALA A 449 26.12 -18.73 -52.28
N GLU A 450 26.24 -20.05 -52.18
CA GLU A 450 27.49 -20.76 -52.37
C GLU A 450 27.94 -20.71 -53.83
N LEU A 451 27.00 -20.89 -54.78
CA LEU A 451 27.27 -20.77 -56.23
C LEU A 451 27.72 -19.35 -56.63
N ASP A 452 27.14 -18.33 -55.97
CA ASP A 452 27.50 -16.92 -56.16
C ASP A 452 28.80 -16.52 -55.46
N GLY A 453 29.44 -17.44 -54.71
CA GLY A 453 30.66 -17.16 -53.95
C GLY A 453 30.45 -16.14 -52.81
N CYS A 454 29.24 -16.10 -52.24
CA CYS A 454 28.87 -15.12 -51.20
C CYS A 454 29.67 -15.36 -49.90
N PRO A 455 30.46 -14.38 -49.42
CA PRO A 455 31.22 -14.54 -48.18
C PRO A 455 30.29 -14.57 -46.98
N LEU A 456 30.74 -15.23 -45.89
CA LEU A 456 29.95 -15.48 -44.68
C LEU A 456 29.24 -14.22 -44.11
N PHE A 457 29.97 -13.10 -43.96
CA PHE A 457 29.39 -11.87 -43.39
C PHE A 457 28.32 -11.26 -44.32
N LYS A 458 28.47 -11.37 -45.62
CA LYS A 458 27.46 -10.91 -46.57
C LYS A 458 26.23 -11.80 -46.53
N ARG A 459 26.42 -13.13 -46.44
CA ARG A 459 25.32 -14.09 -46.22
C ARG A 459 24.55 -13.82 -44.95
N LEU A 460 25.26 -13.58 -43.81
CA LEU A 460 24.63 -13.24 -42.54
C LEU A 460 23.70 -12.02 -42.66
N GLY A 461 24.16 -10.96 -43.33
CA GLY A 461 23.37 -9.72 -43.49
C GLY A 461 22.26 -9.83 -44.53
N MET A 462 22.40 -10.65 -45.59
CA MET A 462 21.44 -10.72 -46.69
C MET A 462 20.49 -11.92 -46.63
N ILE A 463 20.86 -12.98 -45.96
CA ILE A 463 20.04 -14.21 -45.85
C ILE A 463 19.71 -14.54 -44.42
N ASP A 464 20.69 -14.82 -43.57
CA ASP A 464 20.44 -15.38 -42.23
C ASP A 464 19.62 -14.42 -41.34
N LEU A 465 20.05 -13.17 -41.17
CA LEU A 465 19.36 -12.19 -40.32
C LEU A 465 17.98 -11.76 -40.85
N PRO A 466 17.82 -11.46 -42.17
CA PRO A 466 16.49 -11.16 -42.70
C PRO A 466 15.49 -12.30 -42.56
N MET A 467 15.91 -13.55 -42.77
CA MET A 467 15.03 -14.72 -42.68
C MET A 467 14.55 -15.01 -41.24
N ILE A 468 15.31 -14.60 -40.23
CA ILE A 468 14.90 -14.73 -38.81
C ILE A 468 14.41 -13.43 -38.22
N SER A 469 14.12 -12.41 -39.02
CA SER A 469 13.74 -11.06 -38.55
C SER A 469 12.46 -11.06 -37.70
N SER A 470 11.50 -11.92 -38.03
CA SER A 470 10.27 -12.09 -37.24
C SER A 470 10.57 -12.59 -35.82
N GLN A 471 11.51 -13.51 -35.66
CA GLN A 471 11.96 -14.04 -34.37
C GLN A 471 12.78 -13.02 -33.58
N ILE A 472 13.63 -12.24 -34.27
CA ILE A 472 14.36 -11.11 -33.67
C ILE A 472 13.36 -10.12 -33.07
N LYS A 473 12.35 -9.73 -33.83
CA LYS A 473 11.28 -8.84 -33.39
C LYS A 473 10.51 -9.40 -32.17
N TYR A 474 10.17 -10.69 -32.22
CA TYR A 474 9.49 -11.38 -31.11
C TYR A 474 10.32 -11.39 -29.84
N VAL A 475 11.60 -11.82 -29.93
CA VAL A 475 12.50 -11.84 -28.77
C VAL A 475 12.78 -10.43 -28.24
N PHE A 476 12.90 -9.43 -29.12
CA PHE A 476 13.05 -8.03 -28.72
C PHE A 476 11.90 -7.56 -27.83
N VAL A 477 10.64 -7.79 -28.24
CA VAL A 477 9.46 -7.37 -27.43
C VAL A 477 9.42 -8.08 -26.10
N LEU A 478 9.65 -9.40 -26.09
CA LEU A 478 9.65 -10.17 -24.85
C LEU A 478 10.75 -9.70 -23.89
N SER A 479 11.96 -9.47 -24.41
CA SER A 479 13.09 -8.99 -23.59
C SER A 479 12.83 -7.59 -23.06
N PHE A 480 12.22 -6.72 -23.85
CA PHE A 480 11.81 -5.38 -23.42
C PHE A 480 10.82 -5.45 -22.25
N ILE A 481 9.76 -6.26 -22.40
CA ILE A 481 8.75 -6.44 -21.35
C ILE A 481 9.40 -7.01 -20.08
N GLN A 482 10.21 -8.06 -20.21
CA GLN A 482 10.88 -8.69 -19.08
C GLN A 482 11.86 -7.75 -18.37
N SER A 483 12.65 -6.97 -19.11
CA SER A 483 13.62 -6.04 -18.53
C SER A 483 12.94 -4.95 -17.68
N VAL A 484 11.86 -4.35 -18.17
CA VAL A 484 11.10 -3.33 -17.43
C VAL A 484 10.43 -3.90 -16.18
N GLN A 485 10.03 -5.18 -16.21
CA GLN A 485 9.31 -5.83 -15.10
C GLN A 485 10.21 -6.60 -14.12
N ASN A 486 11.48 -6.77 -14.40
CA ASN A 486 12.39 -7.60 -13.60
C ASN A 486 12.97 -6.82 -12.41
N PHE A 487 12.22 -6.74 -11.31
CA PHE A 487 12.77 -6.21 -10.06
C PHE A 487 13.46 -7.27 -9.19
N GLY A 488 13.13 -8.54 -9.38
CA GLY A 488 13.64 -9.65 -8.56
C GLY A 488 15.17 -9.75 -8.56
N ARG A 489 15.80 -9.51 -9.72
CA ARG A 489 17.26 -9.50 -9.85
C ARG A 489 17.90 -8.48 -8.91
N VAL A 490 17.39 -7.25 -8.92
CA VAL A 490 17.91 -6.16 -8.08
C VAL A 490 17.55 -6.37 -6.61
N LEU A 491 16.29 -6.71 -6.31
CA LEU A 491 15.82 -6.91 -4.94
C LEU A 491 16.59 -8.00 -4.20
N MET A 492 16.82 -9.15 -4.83
CA MET A 492 17.44 -10.31 -4.18
C MET A 492 18.98 -10.23 -4.09
N THR A 493 19.59 -9.31 -4.81
CA THR A 493 21.07 -9.19 -4.85
C THR A 493 21.55 -7.96 -4.13
N THR A 494 21.34 -6.77 -4.68
CA THR A 494 21.83 -5.47 -4.16
C THR A 494 20.82 -4.75 -3.26
N GLY A 495 19.55 -5.23 -3.21
CA GLY A 495 18.46 -4.55 -2.52
C GLY A 495 18.00 -3.28 -3.24
N GLY A 496 18.68 -2.85 -4.30
CA GLY A 496 18.30 -1.66 -5.08
C GLY A 496 18.44 -0.34 -4.33
N SER A 497 19.44 -0.24 -3.44
CA SER A 497 19.67 0.99 -2.68
C SER A 497 20.29 2.09 -3.55
N ILE A 498 20.15 3.34 -3.09
CA ILE A 498 20.82 4.50 -3.71
C ILE A 498 22.34 4.34 -3.62
N THR A 499 22.83 3.78 -2.51
CA THR A 499 24.26 3.57 -2.27
C THR A 499 24.90 2.61 -3.26
N THR A 500 24.20 1.56 -3.66
CA THR A 500 24.66 0.63 -4.71
C THR A 500 24.43 1.14 -6.13
N GLY A 501 23.69 2.23 -6.28
CA GLY A 501 23.35 2.83 -7.59
C GLY A 501 22.49 1.95 -8.49
N THR A 502 21.77 0.97 -7.94
CA THR A 502 21.01 -0.03 -8.72
C THR A 502 19.49 0.11 -8.58
N GLN A 503 19.01 1.18 -7.98
CA GLN A 503 17.58 1.47 -7.84
C GLN A 503 16.89 1.55 -9.21
N ILE A 504 15.70 0.96 -9.33
CA ILE A 504 14.89 0.94 -10.56
C ILE A 504 13.42 1.25 -10.24
N PRO A 505 12.62 1.81 -11.18
CA PRO A 505 11.25 2.25 -10.90
C PRO A 505 10.30 1.15 -10.46
N ILE A 506 10.45 -0.06 -11.01
CA ILE A 506 9.60 -1.20 -10.62
C ILE A 506 9.86 -1.63 -9.16
N LEU A 507 11.08 -1.47 -8.65
CA LEU A 507 11.40 -1.73 -7.25
C LEU A 507 10.86 -0.63 -6.34
N LEU A 508 10.87 0.64 -6.79
CA LEU A 508 10.22 1.75 -6.08
C LEU A 508 8.70 1.53 -5.99
N MET A 509 8.08 1.06 -7.07
CA MET A 509 6.68 0.64 -7.07
C MET A 509 6.42 -0.41 -5.98
N TYR A 510 7.24 -1.46 -5.95
CA TYR A 510 7.13 -2.54 -4.97
C TYR A 510 7.32 -2.05 -3.52
N ASN A 511 8.33 -1.22 -3.26
CA ASN A 511 8.58 -0.67 -1.93
C ASN A 511 7.41 0.20 -1.46
N ASN A 512 6.91 1.12 -2.30
CA ASN A 512 5.75 1.94 -1.97
C ASN A 512 4.49 1.09 -1.71
N LEU A 513 4.33 -0.04 -2.41
CA LEU A 513 3.25 -0.99 -2.15
C LEU A 513 3.39 -1.63 -0.76
N MET A 514 4.60 -2.06 -0.38
CA MET A 514 4.87 -2.66 0.93
C MET A 514 4.73 -1.65 2.07
N ASP A 515 5.15 -0.42 1.84
CA ASP A 515 5.02 0.71 2.78
C ASP A 515 3.56 1.19 2.92
N GLY A 516 2.64 0.68 2.09
CA GLY A 516 1.23 1.05 2.13
C GLY A 516 0.87 2.31 1.34
N ASN A 517 1.77 2.85 0.53
CA ASN A 517 1.54 4.01 -0.35
C ASN A 517 0.91 3.57 -1.68
N TYR A 518 -0.34 3.12 -1.65
CA TYR A 518 -0.98 2.47 -2.79
C TYR A 518 -1.18 3.41 -3.99
N GLY A 519 -1.51 4.69 -3.76
CA GLY A 519 -1.69 5.68 -4.83
C GLY A 519 -0.39 5.93 -5.60
N LEU A 520 0.71 6.16 -4.88
CA LEU A 520 2.03 6.38 -5.49
C LEU A 520 2.56 5.12 -6.19
N SER A 521 2.41 3.94 -5.56
CA SER A 521 2.74 2.65 -6.19
C SER A 521 1.97 2.44 -7.50
N SER A 522 0.66 2.76 -7.51
CA SER A 522 -0.19 2.68 -8.70
C SER A 522 0.23 3.66 -9.80
N ALA A 523 0.75 4.84 -9.45
CA ALA A 523 1.29 5.78 -10.43
C ALA A 523 2.56 5.23 -11.12
N TYR A 524 3.48 4.61 -10.37
CA TYR A 524 4.62 3.90 -10.96
C TYR A 524 4.17 2.77 -11.89
N ALA A 525 3.22 1.93 -11.45
CA ALA A 525 2.69 0.83 -12.26
C ALA A 525 2.09 1.34 -13.59
N THR A 526 1.31 2.43 -13.52
CA THR A 526 0.69 3.05 -14.70
C THR A 526 1.75 3.61 -15.67
N LEU A 527 2.80 4.28 -15.17
CA LEU A 527 3.90 4.76 -16.00
C LEU A 527 4.63 3.61 -16.69
N MET A 528 4.97 2.54 -15.96
CA MET A 528 5.61 1.35 -16.54
C MET A 528 4.72 0.72 -17.62
N PHE A 529 3.43 0.60 -17.35
CA PHE A 529 2.46 0.08 -18.31
C PHE A 529 2.37 0.93 -19.59
N LEU A 530 2.36 2.26 -19.46
CA LEU A 530 2.36 3.17 -20.62
C LEU A 530 3.62 3.01 -21.46
N ILE A 531 4.80 2.89 -20.85
CA ILE A 531 6.06 2.63 -21.56
C ILE A 531 5.97 1.32 -22.35
N LEU A 532 5.46 0.25 -21.70
CA LEU A 532 5.31 -1.06 -22.34
C LEU A 532 4.33 -1.02 -23.52
N ILE A 533 3.18 -0.36 -23.39
CA ILE A 533 2.21 -0.22 -24.49
C ILE A 533 2.80 0.53 -25.66
N VAL A 534 3.43 1.69 -25.41
CA VAL A 534 4.00 2.51 -26.48
C VAL A 534 5.00 1.70 -27.30
N VAL A 535 5.94 1.03 -26.65
CA VAL A 535 6.95 0.23 -27.35
C VAL A 535 6.34 -0.97 -28.08
N THR A 536 5.37 -1.64 -27.46
CA THR A 536 4.66 -2.76 -28.08
C THR A 536 3.91 -2.31 -29.34
N VAL A 537 3.17 -1.20 -29.29
CA VAL A 537 2.44 -0.66 -30.44
C VAL A 537 3.39 -0.19 -31.54
N LEU A 538 4.51 0.45 -31.19
CA LEU A 538 5.53 0.84 -32.17
C LEU A 538 6.13 -0.38 -32.86
N ASN A 539 6.44 -1.42 -32.10
CA ASN A 539 6.97 -2.67 -32.65
C ASN A 539 5.97 -3.36 -33.57
N MET A 540 4.67 -3.37 -33.24
CA MET A 540 3.63 -3.94 -34.12
C MET A 540 3.51 -3.24 -35.47
N LYS A 541 3.87 -1.95 -35.55
CA LYS A 541 3.87 -1.19 -36.81
C LYS A 541 5.06 -1.51 -37.75
N ILE A 542 6.12 -2.08 -37.18
CA ILE A 542 7.27 -2.51 -37.98
C ILE A 542 6.84 -3.75 -38.77
N GLN A 543 6.65 -3.62 -40.05
CA GLN A 543 6.37 -4.75 -40.94
C GLN A 543 7.65 -5.60 -41.07
N THR A 544 7.57 -6.87 -40.73
CA THR A 544 8.54 -7.88 -41.16
C THR A 544 7.96 -8.50 -42.41
N GLU A 545 8.75 -8.64 -43.44
CA GLU A 545 8.36 -9.43 -44.62
C GLU A 545 8.18 -10.86 -44.13
N ASP A 546 6.91 -11.32 -44.08
CA ASP A 546 6.62 -12.73 -43.89
C ASP A 546 7.03 -13.42 -45.19
N TRP A 547 8.25 -13.93 -45.21
CA TRP A 547 8.67 -14.85 -46.27
C TRP A 547 7.82 -16.11 -46.08
N GLU A 548 6.69 -16.18 -46.78
CA GLU A 548 5.89 -17.41 -46.85
C GLU A 548 6.78 -18.52 -47.38
N VAL A 549 7.12 -19.49 -46.52
CA VAL A 549 7.86 -20.70 -46.80
C VAL A 549 6.88 -21.79 -47.24
#